data_51fd49b03f50d2e9c71bc292f7c528cc
#
_entry.id   51fd49b03f50d2e9c71bc292f7c528cc
#
_cell.length_a   1.000
_cell.length_b   1.000
_cell.length_c   1.000
_cell.angle_alpha   90.00
_cell.angle_beta   90.00
_cell.angle_gamma   90.00
#
_symmetry.space_group_name_H-M   'P 1'
#
loop_
_entity.id
_entity.type
_entity.pdbx_description
1 polymer ?
#
loop_
_entity_poly.entity_id
_entity_poly.type
_entity_poly.pdbx_seq_one_letter_code
_entity_poly.pdbx_strand_id
1 'polypeptide(L)'
;MDKAGIDRLAALHTALDVVRRGGTVSLSGVYGGEADVMPMKSMFDKQVSLRMGQCNVRSWIDDLLPLVEDSRDPLGVLDLTTHRVSLEEAPAMYDVFQKKEDGCIKVVLTP
;
A
#
# COMPACT_ATOMS: atom_id res chain seq x y z
N MET A 1 -1.35 19.80 21.06
CA MET A 1 -1.55 18.35 20.88
C MET A 1 -2.08 18.13 19.47
N ASP A 2 -1.19 17.87 18.57
CA ASP A 2 -1.55 17.57 17.18
C ASP A 2 -2.32 16.26 17.16
N LYS A 3 -3.52 16.30 16.59
CA LYS A 3 -4.31 15.10 16.31
C LYS A 3 -3.64 14.36 15.15
N ALA A 4 -2.54 13.66 15.46
CA ALA A 4 -1.98 12.68 14.57
C ALA A 4 -3.03 11.58 14.35
N GLY A 5 -3.41 11.35 13.10
CA GLY A 5 -4.15 10.15 12.72
C GLY A 5 -5.66 10.29 12.64
N ILE A 6 -6.19 11.41 12.17
CA ILE A 6 -7.53 11.36 11.59
C ILE A 6 -7.37 10.72 10.22
N ASP A 7 -7.81 9.48 10.07
CA ASP A 7 -7.91 8.82 8.78
C ASP A 7 -8.71 9.71 7.84
N ARG A 8 -8.03 10.18 6.81
CA ARG A 8 -8.66 11.06 5.82
C ARG A 8 -9.46 10.18 4.87
N LEU A 9 -10.76 10.12 5.07
CA LEU A 9 -11.68 9.37 4.22
C LEU A 9 -11.82 9.94 2.81
N ALA A 10 -11.15 11.06 2.51
CA ALA A 10 -11.24 11.72 1.21
C ALA A 10 -10.93 10.78 0.03
N ALA A 11 -9.89 9.95 0.16
CA ALA A 11 -9.52 8.99 -0.89
C ALA A 11 -10.61 7.92 -1.07
N LEU A 12 -11.19 7.42 0.01
CA LEU A 12 -12.28 6.46 -0.02
C LEU A 12 -13.53 7.06 -0.69
N HIS A 13 -13.92 8.26 -0.28
CA HIS A 13 -15.06 8.96 -0.87
C HIS A 13 -14.84 9.21 -2.37
N THR A 14 -13.65 9.71 -2.75
CA THR A 14 -13.30 9.88 -4.17
C THR A 14 -13.38 8.56 -4.93
N ALA A 15 -12.86 7.47 -4.39
CA ALA A 15 -12.94 6.16 -5.03
C ALA A 15 -14.40 5.70 -5.24
N LEU A 16 -15.26 5.92 -4.24
CA LEU A 16 -16.70 5.61 -4.33
C LEU A 16 -17.44 6.51 -5.34
N ASP A 17 -17.00 7.77 -5.47
CA ASP A 17 -17.58 8.71 -6.43
C ASP A 17 -17.20 8.38 -7.87
N VAL A 18 -15.94 8.00 -8.12
CA VAL A 18 -15.45 7.75 -9.49
C VAL A 18 -15.70 6.32 -9.98
N VAL A 19 -15.92 5.37 -9.08
CA VAL A 19 -16.17 3.98 -9.48
C VAL A 19 -17.42 3.89 -10.36
N ARG A 20 -17.31 3.14 -11.45
CA ARG A 20 -18.45 2.89 -12.33
C ARG A 20 -19.55 2.07 -11.65
N ARG A 21 -20.76 2.13 -12.18
CA ARG A 21 -21.86 1.23 -11.77
C ARG A 21 -21.43 -0.24 -11.92
N GLY A 22 -21.74 -1.07 -10.93
CA GLY A 22 -21.31 -2.47 -10.87
C GLY A 22 -19.81 -2.65 -10.65
N GLY A 23 -19.08 -1.58 -10.32
CA GLY A 23 -17.65 -1.63 -10.10
C GLY A 23 -17.27 -2.09 -8.71
N THR A 24 -15.97 -2.34 -8.52
CA THR A 24 -15.39 -2.72 -7.24
C THR A 24 -14.38 -1.67 -6.79
N VAL A 25 -14.48 -1.25 -5.54
CA VAL A 25 -13.44 -0.47 -4.85
C VAL A 25 -12.66 -1.43 -3.97
N SER A 26 -11.34 -1.51 -4.18
CA SER A 26 -10.44 -2.33 -3.38
C SER A 26 -9.58 -1.43 -2.50
N LEU A 27 -9.64 -1.66 -1.20
CA LEU A 27 -8.89 -0.91 -0.20
C LEU A 27 -7.70 -1.73 0.27
N SER A 28 -6.50 -1.27 -0.05
CA SER A 28 -5.23 -1.84 0.43
C SER A 28 -4.74 -1.17 1.71
N GLY A 29 -5.23 0.05 1.99
CA GLY A 29 -4.89 0.80 3.21
C GLY A 29 -5.70 0.33 4.42
N VAL A 30 -5.10 0.45 5.59
CA VAL A 30 -5.77 0.20 6.87
C VAL A 30 -6.29 1.52 7.42
N TYR A 31 -7.57 1.58 7.75
CA TYR A 31 -8.17 2.70 8.46
C TYR A 31 -8.19 2.37 9.95
N GLY A 32 -7.60 3.22 10.78
CA GLY A 32 -7.44 3.00 12.22
C GLY A 32 -8.67 3.36 13.05
N GLY A 33 -9.74 3.82 12.41
CA GLY A 33 -10.98 4.25 13.05
C GLY A 33 -12.23 3.84 12.27
N GLU A 34 -13.35 4.38 12.68
CA GLU A 34 -14.64 4.17 12.01
C GLU A 34 -14.77 5.11 10.80
N ALA A 35 -15.31 4.59 9.71
CA ALA A 35 -15.62 5.38 8.52
C ALA A 35 -17.00 6.04 8.69
N ASP A 36 -17.05 7.22 9.25
CA ASP A 36 -18.23 8.06 9.37
C ASP A 36 -18.15 9.21 8.35
N VAL A 37 -19.04 9.41 7.46
CA VAL A 37 -20.31 8.84 7.01
C VAL A 37 -20.09 8.04 5.71
N MET A 38 -20.55 6.79 5.65
CA MET A 38 -20.50 6.00 4.41
C MET A 38 -21.70 6.36 3.51
N PRO A 39 -21.47 6.65 2.20
CA PRO A 39 -22.55 7.01 1.27
C PRO A 39 -23.35 5.77 0.79
N MET A 40 -23.94 5.05 1.73
CA MET A 40 -24.59 3.74 1.49
C MET A 40 -25.65 3.80 0.39
N LYS A 41 -26.44 4.88 0.32
CA LYS A 41 -27.47 5.05 -0.72
C LYS A 41 -26.85 5.09 -2.12
N SER A 42 -25.77 5.86 -2.30
CA SER A 42 -25.04 5.95 -3.56
C SER A 42 -24.39 4.62 -3.95
N MET A 43 -23.79 3.95 -2.97
CA MET A 43 -23.18 2.63 -3.19
C MET A 43 -24.23 1.60 -3.61
N PHE A 44 -25.38 1.59 -2.97
CA PHE A 44 -26.51 0.72 -3.33
C PHE A 44 -27.01 1.00 -4.74
N ASP A 45 -27.27 2.26 -5.08
CA ASP A 45 -27.74 2.67 -6.41
C ASP A 45 -26.73 2.30 -7.50
N LYS A 46 -25.45 2.50 -7.25
CA LYS A 46 -24.35 2.12 -8.16
C LYS A 46 -24.03 0.63 -8.17
N GLN A 47 -24.56 -0.17 -7.26
CA GLN A 47 -24.21 -1.59 -7.09
C GLN A 47 -22.71 -1.79 -6.85
N VAL A 48 -22.10 -0.96 -5.99
CA VAL A 48 -20.66 -1.00 -5.71
C VAL A 48 -20.32 -2.19 -4.82
N SER A 49 -19.28 -2.93 -5.20
CA SER A 49 -18.64 -3.90 -4.33
C SER A 49 -17.46 -3.25 -3.61
N LEU A 50 -17.34 -3.50 -2.31
CA LEU A 50 -16.19 -3.05 -1.51
C LEU A 50 -15.39 -4.29 -1.07
N ARG A 51 -14.09 -4.29 -1.35
CA ARG A 51 -13.16 -5.33 -0.93
C ARG A 51 -12.06 -4.73 -0.09
N MET A 52 -11.79 -5.36 1.02
CA MET A 52 -10.70 -4.96 1.91
C MET A 52 -10.19 -6.17 2.70
N GLY A 53 -9.01 -6.06 3.23
CA GLY A 53 -8.41 -7.09 4.06
C GLY A 53 -6.92 -6.87 4.21
N GLN A 54 -6.32 -7.64 5.07
CA GLN A 54 -4.88 -7.66 5.22
C GLN A 54 -4.22 -8.31 3.99
N CYS A 55 -2.99 -7.85 3.67
CA CYS A 55 -2.20 -8.44 2.61
C CYS A 55 -1.78 -9.87 3.02
N ASN A 56 -2.49 -10.87 2.55
CA ASN A 56 -2.18 -12.26 2.80
C ASN A 56 -1.10 -12.74 1.83
N VAL A 57 0.14 -12.31 2.07
CA VAL A 57 1.30 -12.60 1.21
C VAL A 57 1.43 -14.10 0.92
N ARG A 58 1.20 -14.95 1.93
CA ARG A 58 1.31 -16.41 1.77
C ARG A 58 0.38 -16.98 0.69
N SER A 59 -0.80 -16.41 0.52
CA SER A 59 -1.75 -16.85 -0.51
C SER A 59 -1.32 -16.50 -1.93
N TRP A 60 -0.34 -15.60 -2.07
CA TRP A 60 0.10 -15.07 -3.36
C TRP A 60 1.49 -15.54 -3.75
N ILE A 61 2.18 -16.31 -2.88
CA ILE A 61 3.57 -16.72 -3.13
C ILE A 61 3.70 -17.50 -4.44
N ASP A 62 2.82 -18.48 -4.66
CA ASP A 62 2.90 -19.33 -5.85
C ASP A 62 2.70 -18.54 -7.16
N ASP A 63 1.94 -17.46 -7.12
CA ASP A 63 1.71 -16.59 -8.27
C ASP A 63 2.82 -15.54 -8.44
N LEU A 64 3.37 -15.03 -7.33
CA LEU A 64 4.32 -13.92 -7.36
C LEU A 64 5.77 -14.38 -7.48
N LEU A 65 6.13 -15.52 -6.90
CA LEU A 65 7.51 -16.00 -6.89
C LEU A 65 8.09 -16.16 -8.30
N PRO A 66 7.37 -16.77 -9.28
CA PRO A 66 7.87 -16.88 -10.65
C PRO A 66 8.16 -15.52 -11.30
N LEU A 67 7.40 -14.47 -10.93
CA LEU A 67 7.61 -13.12 -11.45
C LEU A 67 8.85 -12.44 -10.84
N VAL A 68 9.11 -12.73 -9.57
CA VAL A 68 10.29 -12.19 -8.85
C VAL A 68 11.57 -12.90 -9.27
N GLU A 69 11.49 -14.19 -9.58
CA GLU A 69 12.63 -15.01 -10.04
C GLU A 69 12.94 -14.83 -11.53
N ASP A 70 12.06 -14.20 -12.30
CA ASP A 70 12.28 -13.95 -13.72
C ASP A 70 13.44 -12.96 -13.92
N SER A 71 14.52 -13.43 -14.57
CA SER A 71 15.71 -12.63 -14.84
C SER A 71 15.46 -11.37 -15.68
N ARG A 72 14.31 -11.30 -16.35
CA ARG A 72 13.86 -10.12 -17.12
C ARG A 72 13.28 -9.01 -16.24
N ASP A 73 13.11 -9.30 -14.96
CA ASP A 73 12.50 -8.39 -13.96
C ASP A 73 11.21 -7.72 -14.45
N PRO A 74 10.17 -8.50 -14.79
CA PRO A 74 8.95 -7.95 -15.39
C PRO A 74 8.19 -6.98 -14.45
N LEU A 75 8.53 -7.00 -13.17
CA LEU A 75 7.95 -6.11 -12.16
C LEU A 75 8.81 -4.88 -11.84
N GLY A 76 10.06 -4.83 -12.33
CA GLY A 76 10.99 -3.74 -12.03
C GLY A 76 11.41 -3.70 -10.56
N VAL A 77 11.41 -4.83 -9.85
CA VAL A 77 11.70 -4.85 -8.40
C VAL A 77 13.15 -4.57 -8.08
N LEU A 78 14.06 -4.86 -9.02
CA LEU A 78 15.49 -4.59 -8.84
C LEU A 78 15.78 -3.09 -8.75
N ASP A 79 15.06 -2.28 -9.53
CA ASP A 79 15.20 -0.81 -9.52
C ASP A 79 14.70 -0.17 -8.24
N LEU A 80 13.87 -0.86 -7.46
CA LEU A 80 13.39 -0.36 -6.17
C LEU A 80 14.47 -0.40 -5.09
N THR A 81 15.50 -1.25 -5.24
CA THR A 81 16.58 -1.38 -4.26
C THR A 81 17.58 -0.25 -4.43
N THR A 82 17.37 0.84 -3.72
CA THR A 82 18.23 2.03 -3.79
C THR A 82 19.45 1.96 -2.87
N HIS A 83 19.34 1.21 -1.78
CA HIS A 83 20.42 1.09 -0.77
C HIS A 83 20.66 -0.37 -0.42
N ARG A 84 21.96 -0.73 -0.32
CA ARG A 84 22.40 -2.02 0.22
C ARG A 84 23.46 -1.72 1.25
N VAL A 85 23.18 -2.03 2.50
CA VAL A 85 24.03 -1.69 3.64
C VAL A 85 24.12 -2.85 4.61
N SER A 86 25.07 -2.77 5.55
CA SER A 86 25.19 -3.75 6.62
C SER A 86 24.02 -3.64 7.62
N LEU A 87 23.81 -4.70 8.39
CA LEU A 87 22.79 -4.72 9.44
C LEU A 87 23.04 -3.64 10.51
N GLU A 88 24.31 -3.33 10.79
CA GLU A 88 24.70 -2.29 11.75
C GLU A 88 24.25 -0.89 11.33
N GLU A 89 24.11 -0.65 10.04
CA GLU A 89 23.66 0.63 9.50
C GLU A 89 22.14 0.79 9.50
N ALA A 90 21.39 -0.25 9.86
CA ALA A 90 19.93 -0.23 9.86
C ALA A 90 19.33 0.99 10.58
N PRO A 91 19.79 1.41 11.79
CA PRO A 91 19.23 2.58 12.46
C PRO A 91 19.36 3.87 11.64
N ALA A 92 20.51 4.06 10.98
CA ALA A 92 20.74 5.23 10.12
C ALA A 92 19.82 5.21 8.89
N MET A 93 19.62 4.03 8.30
CA MET A 93 18.75 3.87 7.14
C MET A 93 17.27 4.09 7.47
N TYR A 94 16.81 3.75 8.65
CA TYR A 94 15.47 4.12 9.11
C TYR A 94 15.27 5.64 9.14
N ASP A 95 16.30 6.37 9.59
CA ASP A 95 16.26 7.83 9.65
C ASP A 95 16.23 8.45 8.24
N VAL A 96 17.08 8.00 7.33
CA VAL A 96 17.11 8.41 5.92
C VAL A 96 15.77 8.14 5.24
N PHE A 97 15.22 6.93 5.42
CA PHE A 97 13.92 6.55 4.86
C PHE A 97 12.77 7.42 5.40
N GLN A 98 12.75 7.67 6.71
CA GLN A 98 11.73 8.49 7.36
C GLN A 98 11.77 9.95 6.87
N LYS A 99 12.95 10.49 6.67
CA LYS A 99 13.15 11.86 6.16
C LYS A 99 12.97 11.97 4.64
N LYS A 100 12.88 10.84 3.94
CA LYS A 100 12.83 10.79 2.46
C LYS A 100 14.03 11.46 1.80
N GLU A 101 15.19 11.24 2.36
CA GLU A 101 16.47 11.75 1.87
C GLU A 101 17.14 10.74 0.93
N ASP A 102 18.15 11.20 0.18
CA ASP A 102 19.02 10.39 -0.69
C ASP A 102 18.27 9.49 -1.69
N GLY A 103 17.06 9.87 -2.10
CA GLY A 103 16.26 9.05 -3.02
C GLY A 103 15.90 7.67 -2.50
N CYS A 104 15.91 7.47 -1.18
CA CYS A 104 15.68 6.19 -0.54
C CYS A 104 14.27 5.65 -0.80
N ILE A 105 14.18 4.53 -1.51
CA ILE A 105 12.93 3.80 -1.79
C ILE A 105 12.91 2.50 -1.01
N LYS A 106 13.95 1.67 -1.16
CA LYS A 106 14.07 0.39 -0.47
C LYS A 106 15.51 0.17 -0.02
N VAL A 107 15.66 -0.22 1.22
CA VAL A 107 16.93 -0.61 1.82
C VAL A 107 16.97 -2.14 1.96
N VAL A 108 18.02 -2.75 1.46
CA VAL A 108 18.36 -4.16 1.71
C VAL A 108 19.47 -4.20 2.73
N LEU A 109 19.22 -4.87 3.85
CA LEU A 109 20.19 -5.09 4.91
C LEU A 109 20.85 -6.44 4.68
N THR A 110 22.17 -6.46 4.73
CA THR A 110 22.99 -7.69 4.66
C THR A 110 23.59 -7.98 6.03
N PRO A 111 23.45 -9.23 6.53
CA PRO A 111 24.07 -9.64 7.81
C PRO A 111 25.59 -9.51 7.79
#